data_fc963ab463e2a22415b4a677670aa60e
#
_entry.id   fc963ab463e2a22415b4a677670aa60e
#
_cell.length_a   1.000
_cell.length_b   1.000
_cell.length_c   1.000
_cell.angle_alpha   90.00
_cell.angle_beta   90.00
_cell.angle_gamma   90.00
#
_symmetry.space_group_name_H-M   'P 1'
#
loop_
_entity.id
_entity.type
_entity.pdbx_description
1 polymer ?
#
loop_
_entity_poly.entity_id
_entity_poly.type
_entity_poly.pdbx_seq_one_letter_code
_entity_poly.pdbx_strand_id
1 'polypeptide(L)'
;MLMFTNYCSLSCFILYSHWAYLLSIFPSLQSQIIHATTYSPLIQICGDIHGQFYDLVELFKVGGECPDKNYLFLGDFVDRGYYSVETFLLLLALKVRYPDRITLIRGNHESRQITQVYGFYDECLRKYGSVNVWRYCTEIFDYLSLSAIIEDKIFTVHGGLSPSINTLDQIRVIDRKQEVPHDGAMCDLMWSDPEEIDGWGLSPRGAGYLFGGDVVAMFNERNDLDLIARAHQLVMEGHRSMFNDALVTVWSAPNYCYRCGNVASILELDENLSRSFKIFDAAPNEARGAPVKNPPPDYFL
;
A
#
# COMPACT_ATOMS: atom_id res chain seq x y z
N MET A 1 20.89 5.73 -16.50
CA MET A 1 20.08 6.89 -16.91
C MET A 1 19.40 6.74 -18.28
N LEU A 2 20.03 6.16 -19.29
CA LEU A 2 19.43 5.92 -20.62
C LEU A 2 18.41 4.76 -20.68
N MET A 3 18.38 3.84 -19.72
CA MET A 3 17.35 2.78 -19.65
C MET A 3 15.98 3.30 -19.20
N PHE A 4 15.93 4.31 -18.34
CA PHE A 4 14.67 4.76 -17.73
C PHE A 4 13.81 5.67 -18.63
N THR A 5 14.41 6.43 -19.56
CA THR A 5 13.65 7.25 -20.52
C THR A 5 12.88 6.41 -21.56
N ASN A 6 13.34 5.18 -21.83
CA ASN A 6 12.62 4.24 -22.70
C ASN A 6 11.46 3.52 -21.99
N TYR A 7 11.47 3.43 -20.65
CA TYR A 7 10.40 2.81 -19.87
C TYR A 7 9.10 3.64 -19.90
N CYS A 8 9.19 4.96 -19.89
CA CYS A 8 8.02 5.83 -19.86
C CYS A 8 7.18 5.75 -21.15
N SER A 9 7.82 5.63 -22.32
CA SER A 9 7.12 5.43 -23.61
C SER A 9 6.60 3.99 -23.78
N LEU A 10 7.34 3.00 -23.27
CA LEU A 10 6.92 1.60 -23.26
C LEU A 10 5.74 1.38 -22.31
N SER A 11 5.70 2.07 -21.16
CA SER A 11 4.65 1.96 -20.15
C SER A 11 3.29 2.45 -20.64
N CYS A 12 3.25 3.56 -21.38
CA CYS A 12 2.02 4.02 -22.03
C CYS A 12 1.52 3.05 -23.09
N PHE A 13 2.44 2.45 -23.86
CA PHE A 13 2.09 1.46 -24.89
C PHE A 13 1.58 0.15 -24.27
N ILE A 14 2.15 -0.29 -23.15
CA ILE A 14 1.71 -1.46 -22.40
C ILE A 14 0.31 -1.22 -21.81
N LEU A 15 0.05 -0.07 -21.22
CA LEU A 15 -1.27 0.27 -20.68
C LEU A 15 -2.35 0.30 -21.77
N TYR A 16 -2.02 0.80 -22.94
CA TYR A 16 -3.00 0.92 -24.03
C TYR A 16 -3.26 -0.39 -24.79
N SER A 17 -2.22 -1.18 -25.05
CA SER A 17 -2.33 -2.39 -25.88
C SER A 17 -2.68 -3.67 -25.11
N HIS A 18 -2.50 -3.70 -23.78
CA HIS A 18 -2.67 -4.90 -22.96
C HIS A 18 -3.65 -4.71 -21.80
N TRP A 19 -4.54 -3.73 -21.89
CA TRP A 19 -5.52 -3.41 -20.86
C TRP A 19 -6.30 -4.63 -20.35
N ALA A 20 -6.86 -5.43 -21.26
CA ALA A 20 -7.58 -6.64 -20.90
C ALA A 20 -6.69 -7.70 -20.23
N TYR A 21 -5.41 -7.76 -20.61
CA TYR A 21 -4.43 -8.66 -19.98
C TYR A 21 -4.05 -8.17 -18.59
N LEU A 22 -3.84 -6.86 -18.41
CA LEU A 22 -3.59 -6.26 -17.10
C LEU A 22 -4.71 -6.59 -16.11
N LEU A 23 -5.95 -6.51 -16.54
CA LEU A 23 -7.09 -6.87 -15.68
C LEU A 23 -7.14 -8.37 -15.35
N SER A 24 -6.63 -9.24 -16.22
CA SER A 24 -6.66 -10.70 -16.01
C SER A 24 -5.61 -11.21 -15.01
N ILE A 25 -4.55 -10.44 -14.73
CA ILE A 25 -3.52 -10.79 -13.73
C ILE A 25 -3.86 -10.34 -12.30
N PHE A 26 -4.84 -9.48 -12.14
CA PHE A 26 -5.42 -9.29 -10.81
C PHE A 26 -6.31 -10.49 -10.49
N PRO A 27 -6.17 -11.11 -9.30
CA PRO A 27 -6.85 -12.34 -8.94
C PRO A 27 -8.32 -12.31 -9.31
N SER A 28 -8.83 -13.49 -9.65
CA SER A 28 -10.22 -13.67 -10.07
C SER A 28 -11.16 -12.73 -9.32
N LEU A 29 -12.03 -12.10 -10.06
CA LEU A 29 -13.00 -11.07 -9.67
C LEU A 29 -13.82 -11.34 -8.39
N GLN A 30 -13.56 -12.44 -7.68
CA GLN A 30 -14.36 -12.96 -6.57
C GLN A 30 -13.71 -12.82 -5.18
N SER A 31 -12.40 -12.57 -5.06
CA SER A 31 -11.79 -12.48 -3.72
C SER A 31 -11.29 -11.08 -3.40
N GLN A 32 -11.80 -10.50 -2.30
CA GLN A 32 -11.33 -9.26 -1.71
C GLN A 32 -10.11 -9.49 -0.82
N ILE A 33 -9.87 -10.77 -0.49
CA ILE A 33 -8.74 -11.22 0.31
C ILE A 33 -7.88 -12.10 -0.58
N ILE A 34 -6.58 -11.81 -0.68
CA ILE A 34 -5.61 -12.65 -1.35
C ILE A 34 -4.96 -13.56 -0.29
N HIS A 35 -4.86 -14.85 -0.58
CA HIS A 35 -3.99 -15.73 0.20
C HIS A 35 -2.58 -15.65 -0.38
N ALA A 36 -1.67 -15.04 0.36
CA ALA A 36 -0.25 -15.04 0.03
C ALA A 36 0.38 -16.29 0.67
N THR A 37 0.87 -17.19 -0.16
CA THR A 37 1.53 -18.43 0.31
C THR A 37 3.04 -18.26 0.26
N THR A 38 3.71 -18.79 1.27
CA THR A 38 5.17 -18.79 1.39
C THR A 38 5.80 -19.94 0.60
N TYR A 39 5.53 -20.08 -0.72
CA TYR A 39 6.29 -21.00 -1.58
C TYR A 39 7.78 -20.61 -1.73
N SER A 40 8.22 -19.53 -1.09
CA SER A 40 9.59 -19.04 -1.00
C SER A 40 9.85 -18.60 0.44
N PRO A 41 11.05 -18.79 1.00
CA PRO A 41 11.30 -18.75 2.44
C PRO A 41 11.10 -17.40 3.13
N LEU A 42 10.88 -16.31 2.41
CA LEU A 42 10.75 -14.98 2.99
C LEU A 42 9.71 -14.14 2.24
N ILE A 43 8.80 -13.50 3.00
CA ILE A 43 7.88 -12.48 2.47
C ILE A 43 8.22 -11.12 3.05
N GLN A 44 8.28 -10.11 2.18
CA GLN A 44 8.57 -8.71 2.53
C GLN A 44 7.25 -7.93 2.54
N ILE A 45 6.83 -7.43 3.70
CA ILE A 45 5.65 -6.58 3.84
C ILE A 45 6.11 -5.12 3.88
N CYS A 46 5.59 -4.31 2.97
CA CYS A 46 5.94 -2.91 2.80
C CYS A 46 4.69 -2.03 2.98
N GLY A 47 4.85 -0.93 3.71
CA GLY A 47 3.81 0.09 3.90
C GLY A 47 3.79 1.13 2.77
N ASP A 48 3.36 2.34 3.12
CA ASP A 48 3.19 3.48 2.21
C ASP A 48 4.47 3.83 1.44
N ILE A 49 4.32 4.19 0.18
CA ILE A 49 5.41 4.62 -0.71
C ILE A 49 5.24 6.07 -1.17
N HIS A 50 4.00 6.48 -1.43
CA HIS A 50 3.64 7.87 -1.75
C HIS A 50 4.48 8.54 -2.84
N GLY A 51 4.66 7.88 -3.99
CA GLY A 51 5.37 8.47 -5.11
C GLY A 51 6.86 8.75 -4.86
N GLN A 52 7.45 8.20 -3.81
CA GLN A 52 8.87 8.32 -3.51
C GLN A 52 9.69 7.24 -4.27
N PHE A 53 9.69 7.34 -5.59
CA PHE A 53 10.24 6.32 -6.51
C PHE A 53 11.66 5.90 -6.18
N TYR A 54 12.56 6.84 -5.88
CA TYR A 54 13.96 6.50 -5.60
C TYR A 54 14.11 5.76 -4.27
N ASP A 55 13.21 6.03 -3.32
CA ASP A 55 13.15 5.31 -2.05
C ASP A 55 12.57 3.90 -2.24
N LEU A 56 11.63 3.71 -3.18
CA LEU A 56 11.18 2.38 -3.59
C LEU A 56 12.32 1.57 -4.22
N VAL A 57 13.18 2.18 -5.04
CA VAL A 57 14.37 1.52 -5.58
C VAL A 57 15.34 1.13 -4.45
N GLU A 58 15.51 1.99 -3.45
CA GLU A 58 16.33 1.67 -2.28
C GLU A 58 15.73 0.54 -1.44
N LEU A 59 14.41 0.52 -1.29
CA LEU A 59 13.67 -0.57 -0.64
C LEU A 59 14.00 -1.93 -1.27
N PHE A 60 14.00 -2.03 -2.60
CA PHE A 60 14.35 -3.27 -3.30
C PHE A 60 15.82 -3.67 -3.12
N LYS A 61 16.75 -2.71 -2.99
CA LYS A 61 18.16 -3.02 -2.67
C LYS A 61 18.31 -3.62 -1.27
N VAL A 62 17.57 -3.10 -0.29
CA VAL A 62 17.60 -3.56 1.11
C VAL A 62 16.82 -4.86 1.29
N GLY A 63 15.63 -4.94 0.71
CA GLY A 63 14.73 -6.10 0.79
C GLY A 63 15.20 -7.30 -0.04
N GLY A 64 15.87 -7.04 -1.15
CA GLY A 64 16.20 -7.98 -2.21
C GLY A 64 15.28 -7.82 -3.41
N GLU A 65 15.73 -8.24 -4.58
CA GLU A 65 14.99 -8.03 -5.81
C GLU A 65 13.89 -9.08 -6.03
N CYS A 66 12.83 -8.68 -6.74
CA CYS A 66 11.87 -9.61 -7.32
C CYS A 66 12.49 -10.21 -8.61
N PRO A 67 12.42 -11.54 -8.88
CA PRO A 67 11.55 -12.54 -8.23
C PRO A 67 12.18 -13.32 -7.05
N ASP A 68 13.38 -12.99 -6.60
CA ASP A 68 14.09 -13.77 -5.56
C ASP A 68 13.42 -13.63 -4.19
N LYS A 69 12.66 -12.55 -3.99
CA LYS A 69 11.85 -12.28 -2.80
C LYS A 69 10.38 -12.11 -3.17
N ASN A 70 9.50 -12.50 -2.24
CA ASN A 70 8.07 -12.21 -2.32
C ASN A 70 7.78 -10.89 -1.64
N TYR A 71 6.93 -10.07 -2.25
CA TYR A 71 6.55 -8.76 -1.74
C TYR A 71 5.03 -8.65 -1.55
N LEU A 72 4.63 -8.04 -0.46
CA LEU A 72 3.27 -7.58 -0.22
C LEU A 72 3.32 -6.09 0.12
N PHE A 73 2.73 -5.25 -0.72
CA PHE A 73 2.62 -3.82 -0.51
C PHE A 73 1.23 -3.48 0.00
N LEU A 74 1.17 -2.72 1.10
CA LEU A 74 -0.05 -2.43 1.84
C LEU A 74 -0.87 -1.24 1.30
N GLY A 75 -0.52 -0.71 0.12
CA GLY A 75 -1.23 0.42 -0.49
C GLY A 75 -0.49 1.74 -0.39
N ASP A 76 -1.16 2.82 -0.77
CA ASP A 76 -0.66 4.19 -0.83
C ASP A 76 0.63 4.33 -1.65
N PHE A 77 0.52 3.92 -2.91
CA PHE A 77 1.62 3.99 -3.88
C PHE A 77 1.82 5.40 -4.44
N VAL A 78 0.74 6.16 -4.52
CA VAL A 78 0.64 7.45 -5.22
C VAL A 78 0.44 8.61 -4.25
N ASP A 79 0.46 9.83 -4.79
CA ASP A 79 0.30 11.10 -4.09
C ASP A 79 1.49 11.52 -3.21
N ARG A 80 1.52 12.78 -2.79
CA ARG A 80 2.52 13.38 -1.90
C ARG A 80 3.91 13.51 -2.51
N GLY A 81 4.49 12.42 -3.03
CA GLY A 81 5.78 12.43 -3.70
C GLY A 81 5.72 12.94 -5.15
N TYR A 82 6.88 13.11 -5.75
CA TYR A 82 7.01 13.71 -7.11
C TYR A 82 6.94 12.70 -8.25
N TYR A 83 6.96 11.39 -7.95
CA TYR A 83 7.14 10.32 -8.92
C TYR A 83 6.10 9.20 -8.74
N SER A 84 4.82 9.58 -8.51
CA SER A 84 3.71 8.64 -8.33
C SER A 84 3.50 7.76 -9.56
N VAL A 85 3.65 8.35 -10.75
CA VAL A 85 3.54 7.62 -12.03
C VAL A 85 4.59 6.52 -12.10
N GLU A 86 5.87 6.86 -11.91
CA GLU A 86 6.98 5.90 -11.98
C GLU A 86 6.84 4.81 -10.91
N THR A 87 6.44 5.19 -9.70
CA THR A 87 6.24 4.28 -8.58
C THR A 87 5.17 3.24 -8.90
N PHE A 88 3.98 3.69 -9.27
CA PHE A 88 2.88 2.77 -9.55
C PHE A 88 3.15 1.92 -10.80
N LEU A 89 3.72 2.48 -11.86
CA LEU A 89 4.06 1.74 -13.06
C LEU A 89 5.15 0.69 -12.84
N LEU A 90 6.14 0.94 -11.98
CA LEU A 90 7.14 -0.05 -11.61
C LEU A 90 6.48 -1.24 -10.87
N LEU A 91 5.66 -0.96 -9.85
CA LEU A 91 4.96 -2.00 -9.10
C LEU A 91 4.01 -2.81 -10.00
N LEU A 92 3.29 -2.13 -10.90
CA LEU A 92 2.41 -2.77 -11.86
C LEU A 92 3.20 -3.64 -12.86
N ALA A 93 4.34 -3.17 -13.36
CA ALA A 93 5.20 -3.93 -14.26
C ALA A 93 5.76 -5.19 -13.58
N LEU A 94 6.15 -5.08 -12.31
CA LEU A 94 6.57 -6.23 -11.51
C LEU A 94 5.42 -7.21 -11.29
N LYS A 95 4.19 -6.72 -11.01
CA LYS A 95 2.99 -7.56 -10.87
C LYS A 95 2.67 -8.31 -12.16
N VAL A 96 2.80 -7.66 -13.31
CA VAL A 96 2.64 -8.30 -14.63
C VAL A 96 3.70 -9.36 -14.88
N ARG A 97 4.95 -9.04 -14.58
CA ARG A 97 6.09 -9.91 -14.88
C ARG A 97 6.20 -11.10 -13.92
N TYR A 98 5.83 -10.89 -12.66
CA TYR A 98 5.99 -11.85 -11.57
C TYR A 98 4.71 -11.91 -10.70
N PRO A 99 3.57 -12.34 -11.27
CA PRO A 99 2.25 -12.22 -10.63
C PRO A 99 2.15 -12.95 -9.29
N ASP A 100 2.92 -14.02 -9.12
CA ASP A 100 2.93 -14.84 -7.89
C ASP A 100 3.95 -14.34 -6.85
N ARG A 101 4.77 -13.35 -7.20
CA ARG A 101 5.86 -12.84 -6.35
C ARG A 101 5.55 -11.49 -5.72
N ILE A 102 4.62 -10.76 -6.27
CA ILE A 102 4.24 -9.44 -5.75
C ILE A 102 2.72 -9.34 -5.58
N THR A 103 2.32 -8.93 -4.39
CA THR A 103 0.93 -8.66 -4.02
C THR A 103 0.78 -7.18 -3.73
N LEU A 104 -0.24 -6.57 -4.34
CA LEU A 104 -0.58 -5.16 -4.13
C LEU A 104 -1.99 -5.10 -3.55
N ILE A 105 -2.17 -4.49 -2.39
CA ILE A 105 -3.49 -4.17 -1.85
C ILE A 105 -3.79 -2.68 -1.97
N ARG A 106 -5.05 -2.31 -1.87
CA ARG A 106 -5.52 -0.95 -2.09
C ARG A 106 -5.41 -0.11 -0.83
N GLY A 107 -4.76 1.04 -0.90
CA GLY A 107 -4.79 2.08 0.12
C GLY A 107 -5.85 3.15 -0.17
N ASN A 108 -6.03 4.08 0.75
CA ASN A 108 -7.01 5.15 0.60
C ASN A 108 -6.60 6.19 -0.47
N HIS A 109 -5.32 6.30 -0.78
CA HIS A 109 -4.84 7.12 -1.89
C HIS A 109 -5.06 6.49 -3.27
N GLU A 110 -5.34 5.20 -3.36
CA GLU A 110 -5.74 4.55 -4.61
C GLU A 110 -7.21 4.83 -4.91
N SER A 111 -7.56 6.12 -5.02
CA SER A 111 -8.91 6.62 -5.29
C SER A 111 -8.89 7.83 -6.22
N ARG A 112 -10.01 8.09 -6.91
CA ARG A 112 -10.13 9.23 -7.81
C ARG A 112 -10.16 10.54 -7.06
N GLN A 113 -10.87 10.59 -5.95
CA GLN A 113 -11.06 11.82 -5.16
C GLN A 113 -9.75 12.24 -4.50
N ILE A 114 -9.07 11.35 -3.82
CA ILE A 114 -7.82 11.64 -3.10
C ILE A 114 -6.71 12.03 -4.07
N THR A 115 -6.56 11.34 -5.18
CA THR A 115 -5.51 11.65 -6.17
C THR A 115 -5.68 13.00 -6.86
N GLN A 116 -6.89 13.58 -6.90
CA GLN A 116 -7.12 14.93 -7.40
C GLN A 116 -6.68 16.01 -6.41
N VAL A 117 -6.57 15.69 -5.13
CA VAL A 117 -6.18 16.63 -4.08
C VAL A 117 -4.67 16.57 -3.81
N TYR A 118 -4.09 15.35 -3.79
CA TYR A 118 -2.75 15.13 -3.25
C TYR A 118 -1.65 14.93 -4.29
N GLY A 119 -1.97 15.06 -5.59
CA GLY A 119 -0.96 15.36 -6.60
C GLY A 119 -0.84 14.38 -7.76
N PHE A 120 -1.30 13.13 -7.67
CA PHE A 120 -1.16 12.16 -8.75
C PHE A 120 -1.91 12.58 -10.04
N TYR A 121 -3.11 13.16 -9.93
CA TYR A 121 -3.83 13.71 -11.06
C TYR A 121 -3.02 14.78 -11.79
N ASP A 122 -2.53 15.78 -11.05
CA ASP A 122 -1.72 16.86 -11.61
C ASP A 122 -0.40 16.37 -12.20
N GLU A 123 0.22 15.36 -11.57
CA GLU A 123 1.42 14.73 -12.08
C GLU A 123 1.18 14.09 -13.45
N CYS A 124 0.08 13.32 -13.61
CA CYS A 124 -0.29 12.71 -14.88
C CYS A 124 -0.55 13.77 -15.96
N LEU A 125 -1.32 14.82 -15.62
CA LEU A 125 -1.61 15.91 -16.54
C LEU A 125 -0.35 16.65 -16.99
N ARG A 126 0.56 16.93 -16.08
CA ARG A 126 1.84 17.60 -16.34
C ARG A 126 2.77 16.76 -17.21
N LYS A 127 2.88 15.45 -16.95
CA LYS A 127 3.80 14.54 -17.64
C LYS A 127 3.31 14.15 -19.04
N TYR A 128 2.01 14.02 -19.24
CA TYR A 128 1.42 13.46 -20.48
C TYR A 128 0.52 14.44 -21.23
N GLY A 129 0.23 15.62 -20.69
CA GLY A 129 -0.70 16.57 -21.32
C GLY A 129 -2.14 16.06 -21.41
N SER A 130 -2.48 14.99 -20.74
CA SER A 130 -3.77 14.32 -20.82
C SER A 130 -4.10 13.61 -19.50
N VAL A 131 -5.38 13.54 -19.16
CA VAL A 131 -5.90 12.80 -17.99
C VAL A 131 -6.00 11.28 -18.22
N ASN A 132 -5.71 10.81 -19.43
CA ASN A 132 -5.94 9.40 -19.76
C ASN A 132 -5.09 8.44 -18.91
N VAL A 133 -3.83 8.79 -18.62
CA VAL A 133 -2.96 7.95 -17.79
C VAL A 133 -3.53 7.83 -16.38
N TRP A 134 -3.95 8.94 -15.77
CA TRP A 134 -4.64 8.95 -14.48
C TRP A 134 -5.90 8.08 -14.51
N ARG A 135 -6.74 8.22 -15.54
CA ARG A 135 -7.95 7.42 -15.69
C ARG A 135 -7.65 5.93 -15.76
N TYR A 136 -6.65 5.51 -16.55
CA TYR A 136 -6.26 4.10 -16.62
C TYR A 136 -5.73 3.57 -15.28
N CYS A 137 -4.92 4.34 -14.58
CA CYS A 137 -4.42 3.94 -13.27
C CYS A 137 -5.56 3.82 -12.24
N THR A 138 -6.50 4.78 -12.21
CA THR A 138 -7.64 4.75 -11.28
C THR A 138 -8.64 3.63 -11.58
N GLU A 139 -8.78 3.24 -12.85
CA GLU A 139 -9.52 2.03 -13.20
C GLU A 139 -8.84 0.76 -12.68
N ILE A 140 -7.49 0.68 -12.68
CA ILE A 140 -6.75 -0.44 -12.09
C ILE A 140 -6.93 -0.45 -10.57
N PHE A 141 -6.97 0.71 -9.91
CA PHE A 141 -7.18 0.79 -8.46
C PHE A 141 -8.43 0.04 -7.99
N ASP A 142 -9.51 0.07 -8.78
CA ASP A 142 -10.75 -0.64 -8.46
C ASP A 142 -10.57 -2.16 -8.41
N TYR A 143 -9.55 -2.70 -9.06
CA TYR A 143 -9.25 -4.14 -9.08
C TYR A 143 -8.24 -4.58 -8.02
N LEU A 144 -7.58 -3.65 -7.32
CA LEU A 144 -6.71 -3.98 -6.20
C LEU A 144 -7.52 -4.64 -5.08
N SER A 145 -6.97 -5.66 -4.45
CA SER A 145 -7.62 -6.31 -3.31
C SER A 145 -7.61 -5.40 -2.08
N LEU A 146 -8.59 -5.57 -1.19
CA LEU A 146 -8.69 -4.74 0.03
C LEU A 146 -7.76 -5.23 1.14
N SER A 147 -7.42 -6.51 1.12
CA SER A 147 -6.59 -7.14 2.14
C SER A 147 -5.92 -8.40 1.61
N ALA A 148 -4.97 -8.93 2.38
CA ALA A 148 -4.37 -10.23 2.13
C ALA A 148 -4.20 -11.01 3.44
N ILE A 149 -4.13 -12.34 3.34
CA ILE A 149 -3.85 -13.25 4.45
C ILE A 149 -2.59 -14.03 4.13
N ILE A 150 -1.68 -14.11 5.09
CA ILE A 150 -0.45 -14.88 4.99
C ILE A 150 -0.57 -16.09 5.91
N GLU A 151 -0.48 -17.31 5.33
CA GLU A 151 -0.49 -18.60 6.04
C GLU A 151 -1.64 -18.72 7.04
N ASP A 152 -2.81 -18.16 6.73
CA ASP A 152 -4.03 -18.12 7.56
C ASP A 152 -3.82 -17.56 8.98
N LYS A 153 -2.69 -16.89 9.26
CA LYS A 153 -2.30 -16.36 10.57
C LYS A 153 -2.09 -14.86 10.62
N ILE A 154 -1.72 -14.24 9.50
CA ILE A 154 -1.44 -12.81 9.49
C ILE A 154 -2.41 -12.12 8.53
N PHE A 155 -3.26 -11.26 9.08
CA PHE A 155 -4.15 -10.40 8.30
C PHE A 155 -3.43 -9.12 7.92
N THR A 156 -3.48 -8.76 6.64
CA THR A 156 -2.88 -7.52 6.15
C THR A 156 -3.94 -6.62 5.51
N VAL A 157 -3.91 -5.36 5.86
CA VAL A 157 -4.87 -4.34 5.43
C VAL A 157 -4.15 -2.98 5.39
N HIS A 158 -4.64 -2.02 4.61
CA HIS A 158 -3.99 -0.71 4.56
C HIS A 158 -4.24 0.10 5.83
N GLY A 159 -5.49 0.46 6.12
CA GLY A 159 -5.89 1.25 7.29
C GLY A 159 -6.05 0.37 8.53
N GLY A 160 -7.21 -0.26 8.70
CA GLY A 160 -7.45 -1.05 9.90
C GLY A 160 -8.79 -1.79 9.88
N LEU A 161 -9.37 -1.94 11.06
CA LEU A 161 -10.60 -2.70 11.27
C LEU A 161 -11.86 -1.83 11.09
N SER A 162 -13.00 -2.49 10.95
CA SER A 162 -14.32 -1.86 10.83
C SER A 162 -15.29 -2.40 11.88
N PRO A 163 -16.11 -1.57 12.51
CA PRO A 163 -17.15 -2.04 13.44
C PRO A 163 -18.22 -2.90 12.76
N SER A 164 -18.33 -2.85 11.45
CA SER A 164 -19.27 -3.67 10.66
C SER A 164 -18.68 -5.01 10.21
N ILE A 165 -17.38 -5.27 10.45
CA ILE A 165 -16.69 -6.49 10.05
C ILE A 165 -16.16 -7.22 11.27
N ASN A 166 -16.66 -8.43 11.50
CA ASN A 166 -16.19 -9.31 12.56
C ASN A 166 -15.43 -10.53 12.06
N THR A 167 -15.65 -10.92 10.80
CA THR A 167 -15.02 -12.10 10.19
C THR A 167 -14.43 -11.76 8.82
N LEU A 168 -13.41 -12.52 8.44
CA LEU A 168 -12.78 -12.40 7.12
C LEU A 168 -13.78 -12.65 5.97
N ASP A 169 -14.78 -13.52 6.19
CA ASP A 169 -15.80 -13.80 5.18
C ASP A 169 -16.65 -12.56 4.83
N GLN A 170 -16.86 -11.67 5.81
CA GLN A 170 -17.56 -10.41 5.55
C GLN A 170 -16.76 -9.47 4.63
N ILE A 171 -15.43 -9.54 4.64
CA ILE A 171 -14.58 -8.79 3.69
C ILE A 171 -14.73 -9.39 2.28
N ARG A 172 -14.82 -10.71 2.16
CA ARG A 172 -14.90 -11.40 0.86
C ARG A 172 -16.12 -11.02 0.02
N VAL A 173 -17.18 -10.55 0.64
CA VAL A 173 -18.44 -10.18 -0.06
C VAL A 173 -18.52 -8.68 -0.41
N ILE A 174 -17.54 -7.86 -0.04
CA ILE A 174 -17.50 -6.44 -0.38
C ILE A 174 -17.32 -6.29 -1.90
N ASP A 175 -18.11 -5.47 -2.56
CA ASP A 175 -17.85 -5.06 -3.94
C ASP A 175 -16.75 -3.98 -3.95
N ARG A 176 -15.52 -4.38 -4.32
CA ARG A 176 -14.38 -3.45 -4.37
C ARG A 176 -14.26 -2.67 -5.67
N LYS A 177 -14.96 -3.11 -6.73
CA LYS A 177 -14.86 -2.50 -8.06
C LYS A 177 -15.66 -1.20 -8.15
N GLN A 178 -15.29 -0.26 -7.30
CA GLN A 178 -15.94 1.03 -7.19
C GLN A 178 -14.96 2.07 -6.65
N GLU A 179 -15.35 3.33 -6.71
CA GLU A 179 -14.69 4.38 -5.95
C GLU A 179 -14.80 4.09 -4.46
N VAL A 180 -13.77 4.49 -3.68
CA VAL A 180 -13.80 4.32 -2.22
C VAL A 180 -14.99 5.10 -1.66
N PRO A 181 -15.94 4.44 -0.98
CA PRO A 181 -17.08 5.12 -0.37
C PRO A 181 -16.62 6.07 0.75
N HIS A 182 -17.47 7.03 1.12
CA HIS A 182 -17.20 7.94 2.23
C HIS A 182 -17.39 7.31 3.61
N ASP A 183 -18.10 6.20 3.68
CA ASP A 183 -18.37 5.43 4.91
C ASP A 183 -18.54 3.94 4.59
N GLY A 184 -18.68 3.13 5.63
CA GLY A 184 -18.91 1.70 5.56
C GLY A 184 -17.64 0.86 5.49
N ALA A 185 -17.84 -0.45 5.42
CA ALA A 185 -16.78 -1.45 5.59
C ALA A 185 -15.54 -1.23 4.71
N MET A 186 -15.75 -0.92 3.41
CA MET A 186 -14.63 -0.68 2.49
C MET A 186 -13.85 0.58 2.86
N CYS A 187 -14.54 1.65 3.24
CA CYS A 187 -13.92 2.88 3.72
C CYS A 187 -13.10 2.60 4.98
N ASP A 188 -13.69 1.91 5.95
CA ASP A 188 -13.06 1.65 7.24
C ASP A 188 -11.77 0.84 7.10
N LEU A 189 -11.74 -0.18 6.23
CA LEU A 189 -10.53 -0.98 5.97
C LEU A 189 -9.36 -0.13 5.44
N MET A 190 -9.63 1.01 4.79
CA MET A 190 -8.60 1.87 4.23
C MET A 190 -8.24 3.08 5.10
N TRP A 191 -9.13 3.48 6.05
CA TRP A 191 -8.99 4.73 6.77
C TRP A 191 -8.88 4.59 8.29
N SER A 192 -9.25 3.43 8.88
CA SER A 192 -9.23 3.24 10.34
C SER A 192 -7.82 3.15 10.89
N ASP A 193 -7.63 3.65 12.11
CA ASP A 193 -6.34 3.66 12.82
C ASP A 193 -6.44 2.98 14.19
N PRO A 194 -5.41 2.21 14.62
CA PRO A 194 -5.30 1.72 15.99
C PRO A 194 -4.96 2.89 16.94
N GLU A 195 -5.54 2.87 18.13
CA GLU A 195 -5.28 3.86 19.18
C GLU A 195 -5.35 3.21 20.57
N GLU A 196 -4.64 3.77 21.57
CA GLU A 196 -4.66 3.30 22.96
C GLU A 196 -5.97 3.73 23.65
N ILE A 197 -7.08 3.17 23.21
CA ILE A 197 -8.44 3.38 23.73
C ILE A 197 -9.13 2.04 23.96
N ASP A 198 -10.26 2.05 24.67
CA ASP A 198 -11.17 0.91 24.76
C ASP A 198 -12.26 1.02 23.68
N GLY A 199 -12.48 -0.06 22.93
CA GLY A 199 -13.52 -0.13 21.91
C GLY A 199 -13.23 0.73 20.68
N TRP A 200 -14.27 1.39 20.17
CA TRP A 200 -14.26 2.18 18.96
C TRP A 200 -14.38 3.68 19.25
N GLY A 201 -13.60 4.49 18.52
CA GLY A 201 -13.67 5.95 18.52
C GLY A 201 -13.91 6.51 17.12
N LEU A 202 -14.36 7.76 17.03
CA LEU A 202 -14.45 8.47 15.76
C LEU A 202 -13.05 8.88 15.31
N SER A 203 -12.72 8.60 14.04
CA SER A 203 -11.45 9.03 13.47
C SER A 203 -11.41 10.55 13.27
N PRO A 204 -10.34 11.23 13.69
CA PRO A 204 -10.14 12.65 13.40
C PRO A 204 -9.90 12.94 11.90
N ARG A 205 -9.68 11.90 11.10
CA ARG A 205 -9.52 12.02 9.64
C ARG A 205 -10.83 12.33 8.92
N GLY A 206 -11.99 12.19 9.59
CA GLY A 206 -13.31 12.34 8.99
C GLY A 206 -13.79 11.12 8.20
N ALA A 207 -13.01 10.03 8.19
CA ALA A 207 -13.34 8.74 7.60
C ALA A 207 -12.72 7.62 8.43
N GLY A 208 -13.35 6.44 8.47
CA GLY A 208 -12.93 5.32 9.30
C GLY A 208 -13.12 5.54 10.79
N TYR A 209 -12.51 4.68 11.60
CA TYR A 209 -12.62 4.67 13.05
C TYR A 209 -11.27 4.57 13.74
N LEU A 210 -11.20 4.99 14.99
CA LEU A 210 -10.15 4.57 15.91
C LEU A 210 -10.58 3.26 16.57
N PHE A 211 -9.67 2.32 16.80
CA PHE A 211 -9.98 1.04 17.43
C PHE A 211 -8.90 0.63 18.43
N GLY A 212 -9.35 0.07 19.56
CA GLY A 212 -8.50 -0.30 20.68
C GLY A 212 -7.97 -1.73 20.63
N GLY A 213 -7.12 -2.07 21.60
CA GLY A 213 -6.52 -3.39 21.74
C GLY A 213 -7.53 -4.50 22.02
N ASP A 214 -8.63 -4.20 22.68
CA ASP A 214 -9.76 -5.12 22.91
C ASP A 214 -10.45 -5.52 21.60
N VAL A 215 -10.60 -4.58 20.67
CA VAL A 215 -11.14 -4.83 19.33
C VAL A 215 -10.19 -5.72 18.53
N VAL A 216 -8.88 -5.43 18.58
CA VAL A 216 -7.85 -6.25 17.90
C VAL A 216 -7.84 -7.68 18.46
N ALA A 217 -7.86 -7.84 19.77
CA ALA A 217 -7.88 -9.16 20.43
C ALA A 217 -9.11 -9.98 20.01
N MET A 218 -10.29 -9.35 20.03
CA MET A 218 -11.55 -9.99 19.64
C MET A 218 -11.58 -10.40 18.16
N PHE A 219 -11.05 -9.54 17.25
CA PHE A 219 -10.97 -9.85 15.83
C PHE A 219 -9.99 -10.98 15.55
N ASN A 220 -8.81 -10.94 16.17
CA ASN A 220 -7.78 -11.98 16.02
C ASN A 220 -8.27 -13.33 16.55
N GLU A 221 -8.85 -13.37 17.76
CA GLU A 221 -9.41 -14.61 18.33
C GLU A 221 -10.51 -15.22 17.45
N ARG A 222 -11.43 -14.38 16.95
CA ARG A 222 -12.56 -14.84 16.12
C ARG A 222 -12.12 -15.42 14.77
N ASN A 223 -11.01 -14.93 14.22
CA ASN A 223 -10.51 -15.32 12.90
C ASN A 223 -9.26 -16.21 12.94
N ASP A 224 -8.86 -16.69 14.14
CA ASP A 224 -7.66 -17.53 14.37
C ASP A 224 -6.36 -16.88 13.85
N LEU A 225 -6.21 -15.56 14.08
CA LEU A 225 -5.09 -14.75 13.61
C LEU A 225 -4.11 -14.46 14.75
N ASP A 226 -2.82 -14.38 14.41
CA ASP A 226 -1.74 -14.05 15.34
C ASP A 226 -1.28 -12.59 15.19
N LEU A 227 -1.59 -11.94 14.07
CA LEU A 227 -1.13 -10.59 13.78
C LEU A 227 -2.04 -9.87 12.78
N ILE A 228 -2.22 -8.57 12.99
CA ILE A 228 -2.66 -7.62 11.98
C ILE A 228 -1.44 -6.78 11.55
N ALA A 229 -1.06 -6.81 10.27
CA ALA A 229 -0.05 -5.92 9.71
C ALA A 229 -0.73 -4.87 8.84
N ARG A 230 -0.46 -3.58 9.12
CA ARG A 230 -1.10 -2.44 8.46
C ARG A 230 -0.11 -1.31 8.20
N ALA A 231 -0.53 -0.27 7.52
CA ALA A 231 0.27 0.89 7.12
C ALA A 231 -0.40 2.22 7.53
N HIS A 232 -0.56 3.19 6.64
CA HIS A 232 -1.43 4.37 6.76
C HIS A 232 -1.04 5.43 7.80
N GLN A 233 -0.31 5.10 8.86
CA GLN A 233 0.18 6.06 9.85
C GLN A 233 1.69 6.20 9.76
N LEU A 234 2.17 7.45 9.67
CA LEU A 234 3.59 7.75 9.75
C LEU A 234 4.15 7.30 11.10
N VAL A 235 5.21 6.51 11.06
CA VAL A 235 5.99 6.11 12.22
C VAL A 235 7.43 6.54 12.04
N MET A 236 7.98 7.28 12.99
CA MET A 236 9.34 7.86 12.88
C MET A 236 10.43 6.78 12.79
N GLU A 237 10.22 5.65 13.47
CA GLU A 237 11.14 4.51 13.52
C GLU A 237 10.91 3.50 12.37
N GLY A 238 9.98 3.80 11.44
CA GLY A 238 9.63 2.94 10.32
C GLY A 238 8.64 1.82 10.65
N HIS A 239 8.44 1.45 11.90
CA HIS A 239 7.45 0.49 12.35
C HIS A 239 7.03 0.72 13.79
N ARG A 240 5.83 0.25 14.16
CA ARG A 240 5.32 0.31 15.54
C ARG A 240 4.45 -0.90 15.83
N SER A 241 4.85 -1.69 16.84
CA SER A 241 4.00 -2.74 17.41
C SER A 241 3.08 -2.16 18.47
N MET A 242 1.85 -2.67 18.52
CA MET A 242 0.84 -2.29 19.51
C MET A 242 0.12 -3.54 20.04
N PHE A 243 -0.54 -3.40 21.19
CA PHE A 243 -1.43 -4.42 21.76
C PHE A 243 -0.74 -5.78 21.95
N ASN A 244 0.40 -5.78 22.64
CA ASN A 244 1.23 -6.97 22.88
C ASN A 244 1.62 -7.69 21.58
N ASP A 245 2.08 -6.93 20.59
CA ASP A 245 2.50 -7.41 19.26
C ASP A 245 1.40 -8.08 18.42
N ALA A 246 0.13 -7.87 18.79
CA ALA A 246 -1.02 -8.35 18.00
C ALA A 246 -1.32 -7.50 16.77
N LEU A 247 -0.76 -6.29 16.70
CA LEU A 247 -0.85 -5.39 15.56
C LEU A 247 0.50 -4.72 15.31
N VAL A 248 0.85 -4.54 14.05
CA VAL A 248 2.04 -3.77 13.63
C VAL A 248 1.70 -2.80 12.51
N THR A 249 2.13 -1.56 12.68
CA THR A 249 2.17 -0.56 11.60
C THR A 249 3.54 -0.61 10.94
N VAL A 250 3.58 -0.72 9.61
CA VAL A 250 4.79 -0.69 8.78
C VAL A 250 4.75 0.57 7.91
N TRP A 251 5.83 1.34 7.94
CA TRP A 251 5.99 2.55 7.14
C TRP A 251 7.21 2.45 6.24
N SER A 252 7.04 2.59 4.93
CA SER A 252 8.10 2.33 3.94
C SER A 252 8.50 3.55 3.08
N ALA A 253 8.02 4.76 3.44
CA ALA A 253 8.44 6.03 2.82
C ALA A 253 9.39 6.81 3.74
N PRO A 254 10.73 6.68 3.58
CA PRO A 254 11.69 7.38 4.44
C PRO A 254 11.70 8.88 4.16
N ASN A 255 12.01 9.69 5.17
CA ASN A 255 11.97 11.15 5.08
C ASN A 255 10.70 11.63 4.35
N TYR A 256 9.54 11.19 4.84
CA TYR A 256 8.24 11.37 4.22
C TYR A 256 8.00 12.82 3.78
N CYS A 257 7.42 12.99 2.61
CA CYS A 257 7.27 14.29 1.95
C CYS A 257 8.59 15.06 1.83
N TYR A 258 9.73 14.36 1.89
CA TYR A 258 11.11 14.88 1.83
C TYR A 258 11.48 15.82 2.99
N ARG A 259 10.75 15.77 4.11
CA ARG A 259 10.91 16.69 5.24
C ARG A 259 10.69 16.09 6.63
N CYS A 260 9.99 14.96 6.77
CA CYS A 260 9.62 14.43 8.09
C CYS A 260 10.81 13.83 8.86
N GLY A 261 11.90 13.46 8.19
CA GLY A 261 13.11 12.96 8.83
C GLY A 261 12.98 11.55 9.44
N ASN A 262 11.89 10.83 9.16
CA ASN A 262 11.67 9.45 9.59
C ASN A 262 12.51 8.46 8.79
N VAL A 263 12.83 7.33 9.39
CA VAL A 263 13.32 6.15 8.67
C VAL A 263 12.13 5.33 8.14
N ALA A 264 12.42 4.37 7.27
CA ALA A 264 11.45 3.43 6.75
C ALA A 264 11.79 2.00 7.16
N SER A 265 10.82 1.11 7.06
CA SER A 265 11.04 -0.31 7.33
C SER A 265 10.37 -1.23 6.31
N ILE A 266 10.85 -2.45 6.28
CA ILE A 266 10.24 -3.62 5.65
C ILE A 266 10.06 -4.65 6.77
N LEU A 267 8.85 -5.18 6.95
CA LEU A 267 8.62 -6.33 7.81
C LEU A 267 8.90 -7.61 7.01
N GLU A 268 9.91 -8.35 7.42
CA GLU A 268 10.28 -9.63 6.84
C GLU A 268 9.72 -10.77 7.68
N LEU A 269 9.02 -11.71 7.05
CA LEU A 269 8.51 -12.94 7.65
C LEU A 269 9.27 -14.13 7.08
N ASP A 270 9.75 -15.00 7.96
CA ASP A 270 10.35 -16.28 7.57
C ASP A 270 9.30 -17.39 7.39
N GLU A 271 9.75 -18.60 7.07
CA GLU A 271 8.89 -19.78 6.89
C GLU A 271 8.11 -20.20 8.15
N ASN A 272 8.53 -19.74 9.33
CA ASN A 272 7.89 -19.98 10.62
C ASN A 272 7.05 -18.77 11.07
N LEU A 273 6.85 -17.78 10.19
CA LEU A 273 6.23 -16.48 10.47
C LEU A 273 6.96 -15.65 11.53
N SER A 274 8.25 -15.95 11.78
CA SER A 274 9.08 -15.13 12.67
C SER A 274 9.32 -13.77 12.03
N ARG A 275 9.18 -12.72 12.83
CA ARG A 275 9.16 -11.33 12.39
C ARG A 275 10.53 -10.70 12.55
N SER A 276 11.02 -10.04 11.51
CA SER A 276 12.20 -9.16 11.58
C SER A 276 11.97 -7.89 10.76
N PHE A 277 12.65 -6.82 11.12
CA PHE A 277 12.52 -5.54 10.41
C PHE A 277 13.84 -5.15 9.76
N LYS A 278 13.77 -4.78 8.49
CA LYS A 278 14.87 -4.11 7.80
C LYS A 278 14.58 -2.62 7.79
N ILE A 279 15.43 -1.85 8.43
CA ILE A 279 15.33 -0.39 8.49
C ILE A 279 16.18 0.18 7.36
N PHE A 280 15.66 1.22 6.69
CA PHE A 280 16.42 1.92 5.65
C PHE A 280 16.13 3.42 5.63
N ASP A 281 17.13 4.16 5.19
CA ASP A 281 17.09 5.59 5.03
C ASP A 281 16.66 5.99 3.62
N ALA A 282 16.38 7.27 3.45
CA ALA A 282 16.05 7.84 2.16
C ALA A 282 17.22 7.70 1.17
N ALA A 283 16.89 7.43 -0.10
CA ALA A 283 17.87 7.37 -1.17
C ALA A 283 18.71 8.64 -1.24
N PRO A 284 20.00 8.57 -1.61
CA PRO A 284 20.87 9.73 -1.72
C PRO A 284 20.31 10.83 -2.62
N ASN A 285 20.49 12.10 -2.24
CA ASN A 285 19.97 13.25 -3.00
C ASN A 285 20.46 13.29 -4.45
N GLU A 286 21.66 12.80 -4.72
CA GLU A 286 22.26 12.71 -6.06
C GLU A 286 21.44 11.80 -6.99
N ALA A 287 20.76 10.78 -6.44
CA ALA A 287 19.90 9.88 -7.21
C ALA A 287 18.55 10.53 -7.58
N ARG A 288 18.08 11.50 -6.79
CA ARG A 288 16.72 12.06 -6.90
C ARG A 288 16.56 13.16 -7.94
N GLY A 289 17.64 13.83 -8.33
CA GLY A 289 17.55 15.07 -9.11
C GLY A 289 16.93 16.24 -8.30
N ALA A 290 16.90 17.44 -8.88
CA ALA A 290 16.24 18.57 -8.25
C ALA A 290 14.70 18.42 -8.32
N PRO A 291 13.95 18.60 -7.22
CA PRO A 291 12.50 18.54 -7.26
C PRO A 291 11.94 19.65 -8.15
N VAL A 292 10.99 19.30 -9.02
CA VAL A 292 10.40 20.23 -9.99
C VAL A 292 9.40 21.22 -9.36
N LYS A 293 8.90 20.92 -8.15
CA LYS A 293 8.01 21.79 -7.35
C LYS A 293 8.06 21.40 -5.87
N ASN A 294 7.74 22.34 -4.97
CA ASN A 294 7.47 22.03 -3.57
C ASN A 294 6.25 21.09 -3.47
N PRO A 295 6.25 20.14 -2.54
CA PRO A 295 5.08 19.31 -2.29
C PRO A 295 3.87 20.18 -1.94
N PRO A 296 2.65 19.74 -2.29
CA PRO A 296 1.45 20.46 -1.87
C PRO A 296 1.42 20.61 -0.34
N PRO A 297 0.87 21.73 0.18
CA PRO A 297 0.79 21.93 1.62
C PRO A 297 -0.04 20.82 2.27
N ASP A 298 0.46 20.30 3.39
CA ASP A 298 -0.26 19.30 4.17
C ASP A 298 -1.37 19.95 4.97
N TYR A 299 -2.58 19.61 4.62
CA TYR A 299 -3.72 19.95 5.46
C TYR A 299 -4.08 18.82 6.44
N PHE A 300 -3.53 17.61 6.25
CA PHE A 300 -3.71 16.47 7.17
C PHE A 300 -2.49 15.55 7.10
N LEU A 301 -1.65 15.56 8.14
CA LEU A 301 -0.72 14.49 8.47
C LEU A 301 -1.43 13.49 9.38
#